data_524ea0986d39de5f0438e5be585a1f43
#
_entry.id   524ea0986d39de5f0438e5be585a1f43
#
_cell.length_a   1.000
_cell.length_b   1.000
_cell.length_c   1.000
_cell.angle_alpha   90.00
_cell.angle_beta   90.00
_cell.angle_gamma   90.00
#
_symmetry.space_group_name_H-M   'P 1'
#
loop_
_entity.id
_entity.type
_entity.pdbx_description
1 polymer ?
#
loop_
_entity_poly.entity_id
_entity_poly.type
_entity_poly.pdbx_seq_one_letter_code
_entity_poly.pdbx_strand_id
1 'polypeptide(L)'
;LGLLFSQTNYGGTARIRAIGEANTALGGDLSSITSNPAGLGFYNRSEISISPMMGFNSSSATYLDASTSTSSSAFGLANAGVVLNSKRPDNIPGAWKGGTFGFSYNQQNDFNNKVIYQGTNIDNDYLDFVLDFANSNEAQQGDYYLVDLPYETYLTNDFSVDNNGDTTYNVWDTFVEFASPDTPVDQQEIIEASGSIKKWGISYGGNVNDRFYFGFSLGVMSLRYKNEKTYSEVRYPESILDNYTLYEKQDISGTGVNGTFGIVVRPINKLTIGVSYVTPTSFT
;
A
#
# COMPACT_ATOMS: atom_id res chain seq x y z
N LEU A 1 2.76 -3.19 -8.80
CA LEU A 1 3.21 -2.23 -7.78
C LEU A 1 2.87 -0.79 -8.16
N GLY A 2 3.12 -0.32 -9.41
CA GLY A 2 2.80 1.04 -9.84
C GLY A 2 1.35 1.42 -9.58
N LEU A 3 0.40 0.53 -9.84
CA LEU A 3 -1.02 0.76 -9.58
C LEU A 3 -1.33 0.91 -8.07
N LEU A 4 -0.66 0.15 -7.21
CA LEU A 4 -0.83 0.21 -5.76
C LEU A 4 -0.43 1.58 -5.19
N PHE A 5 0.64 2.17 -5.72
CA PHE A 5 1.16 3.46 -5.26
C PHE A 5 0.53 4.67 -5.96
N SER A 6 -0.15 4.47 -7.09
CA SER A 6 -0.84 5.53 -7.83
C SER A 6 -2.21 5.88 -7.27
N GLN A 7 -2.76 5.07 -6.36
CA GLN A 7 -4.04 5.36 -5.71
C GLN A 7 -3.89 6.58 -4.81
N THR A 8 -4.56 7.67 -5.18
CA THR A 8 -4.55 8.90 -4.41
C THR A 8 -5.69 8.89 -3.41
N ASN A 9 -5.35 8.85 -2.12
CA ASN A 9 -6.28 9.05 -1.03
C ASN A 9 -5.86 10.32 -0.26
N TYR A 10 -6.77 11.26 -0.07
CA TYR A 10 -6.42 12.51 0.63
C TYR A 10 -6.31 12.29 2.13
N GLY A 11 -7.01 11.30 2.67
CA GLY A 11 -7.11 11.06 4.10
C GLY A 11 -7.80 12.22 4.81
N GLY A 12 -7.47 12.43 6.09
CA GLY A 12 -7.97 13.57 6.84
C GLY A 12 -8.56 13.21 8.19
N THR A 13 -9.24 14.20 8.78
CA THR A 13 -9.95 14.05 10.05
C THR A 13 -11.09 13.04 9.93
N ALA A 14 -11.51 12.47 11.07
CA ALA A 14 -12.64 11.53 11.10
C ALA A 14 -13.92 12.14 10.51
N ARG A 15 -14.13 13.45 10.72
CA ARG A 15 -15.25 14.19 10.14
C ARG A 15 -15.26 14.16 8.62
N ILE A 16 -14.12 14.40 7.99
CA ILE A 16 -14.02 14.47 6.52
C ILE A 16 -14.05 13.08 5.92
N ARG A 17 -13.44 12.10 6.56
CA ARG A 17 -13.56 10.69 6.13
C ARG A 17 -15.01 10.19 6.16
N ALA A 18 -15.78 10.59 7.16
CA ALA A 18 -17.20 10.20 7.28
C ALA A 18 -18.10 10.70 6.13
N ILE A 19 -17.69 11.77 5.44
CA ILE A 19 -18.42 12.31 4.27
C ILE A 19 -17.74 11.95 2.94
N GLY A 20 -16.91 10.89 2.93
CA GLY A 20 -16.24 10.41 1.72
C GLY A 20 -15.18 11.38 1.18
N GLU A 21 -14.52 12.14 2.06
CA GLU A 21 -13.47 13.10 1.73
C GLU A 21 -13.92 14.31 0.86
N ALA A 22 -15.22 14.57 0.78
CA ALA A 22 -15.81 15.67 0.02
C ALA A 22 -15.53 17.04 0.68
N ASN A 23 -14.28 17.49 0.67
CA ASN A 23 -13.78 18.66 1.41
C ASN A 23 -13.36 19.84 0.53
N THR A 24 -13.33 19.74 -0.77
CA THR A 24 -12.75 20.74 -1.68
C THR A 24 -13.36 22.14 -1.52
N ALA A 25 -14.65 22.25 -1.19
CA ALA A 25 -15.34 23.51 -1.01
C ALA A 25 -15.84 23.79 0.42
N LEU A 26 -15.66 22.83 1.36
CA LEU A 26 -16.20 22.95 2.72
C LEU A 26 -15.36 23.90 3.59
N GLY A 27 -14.06 23.68 3.66
CA GLY A 27 -13.16 24.46 4.51
C GLY A 27 -13.38 24.32 6.02
N GLY A 28 -12.56 24.99 6.82
CA GLY A 28 -12.68 25.01 8.28
C GLY A 28 -12.42 23.64 8.95
N ASP A 29 -11.57 22.83 8.34
CA ASP A 29 -11.13 21.53 8.84
C ASP A 29 -9.65 21.33 8.53
N LEU A 30 -8.91 20.65 9.44
CA LEU A 30 -7.48 20.39 9.29
C LEU A 30 -7.15 19.63 7.99
N SER A 31 -8.08 18.82 7.48
CA SER A 31 -7.93 18.11 6.20
C SER A 31 -7.77 19.04 5.00
N SER A 32 -8.14 20.32 5.13
CA SER A 32 -7.93 21.32 4.08
C SER A 32 -6.46 21.49 3.71
N ILE A 33 -5.52 21.20 4.62
CA ILE A 33 -4.07 21.26 4.37
C ILE A 33 -3.68 20.34 3.21
N THR A 34 -4.34 19.20 3.09
CA THR A 34 -4.02 18.18 2.08
C THR A 34 -4.94 18.20 0.88
N SER A 35 -6.20 18.60 1.04
CA SER A 35 -7.21 18.59 -0.02
C SER A 35 -7.33 19.91 -0.77
N ASN A 36 -7.67 21.00 -0.06
CA ASN A 36 -7.76 22.35 -0.62
C ASN A 36 -7.32 23.37 0.43
N PRO A 37 -6.08 23.88 0.36
CA PRO A 37 -5.54 24.80 1.38
C PRO A 37 -6.28 26.12 1.50
N ALA A 38 -7.07 26.54 0.50
CA ALA A 38 -7.97 27.70 0.62
C ALA A 38 -9.01 27.52 1.75
N GLY A 39 -9.33 26.26 2.09
CA GLY A 39 -10.22 25.93 3.21
C GLY A 39 -9.70 26.36 4.57
N LEU A 40 -8.40 26.62 4.72
CA LEU A 40 -7.84 27.21 5.94
C LEU A 40 -8.31 28.66 6.17
N GLY A 41 -8.64 29.38 5.10
CA GLY A 41 -9.19 30.75 5.21
C GLY A 41 -10.55 30.84 5.89
N PHE A 42 -11.25 29.73 6.11
CA PHE A 42 -12.50 29.65 6.85
C PHE A 42 -12.32 29.61 8.38
N TYR A 43 -11.11 29.37 8.85
CA TYR A 43 -10.85 29.34 10.28
C TYR A 43 -10.99 30.74 10.90
N ASN A 44 -11.63 30.75 12.04
CA ASN A 44 -11.80 31.98 12.87
C ASN A 44 -11.11 31.88 14.23
N ARG A 45 -10.50 30.73 14.53
CA ARG A 45 -9.74 30.44 15.75
C ARG A 45 -8.66 29.43 15.49
N SER A 46 -7.66 29.34 16.34
CA SER A 46 -6.66 28.27 16.32
C SER A 46 -7.24 26.99 16.85
N GLU A 47 -6.71 25.86 16.34
CA GLU A 47 -7.22 24.51 16.64
C GLU A 47 -6.06 23.52 16.70
N ILE A 48 -6.18 22.52 17.58
CA ILE A 48 -5.38 21.31 17.58
C ILE A 48 -6.35 20.14 17.36
N SER A 49 -6.01 19.26 16.45
CA SER A 49 -6.84 18.09 16.12
C SER A 49 -5.99 16.83 16.08
N ILE A 50 -6.55 15.74 16.61
CA ILE A 50 -5.96 14.40 16.59
C ILE A 50 -7.08 13.40 16.27
N SER A 51 -6.84 12.55 15.27
CA SER A 51 -7.79 11.51 14.82
C SER A 51 -7.10 10.15 14.85
N PRO A 52 -7.24 9.35 15.92
CA PRO A 52 -6.80 7.98 15.91
C PRO A 52 -7.63 7.15 14.92
N MET A 53 -7.05 6.05 14.42
CA MET A 53 -7.67 5.15 13.46
C MET A 53 -7.49 3.70 13.89
N MET A 54 -8.52 2.89 13.67
CA MET A 54 -8.44 1.46 13.79
C MET A 54 -9.01 0.85 12.50
N GLY A 55 -8.19 0.06 11.82
CA GLY A 55 -8.55 -0.65 10.59
C GLY A 55 -8.80 -2.12 10.89
N PHE A 56 -9.81 -2.70 10.24
CA PHE A 56 -10.09 -4.14 10.25
C PHE A 56 -10.19 -4.59 8.80
N ASN A 57 -9.34 -5.52 8.42
CA ASN A 57 -9.36 -6.14 7.10
C ASN A 57 -9.71 -7.62 7.25
N SER A 58 -10.56 -8.11 6.36
CA SER A 58 -10.86 -9.53 6.23
C SER A 58 -10.63 -9.93 4.79
N SER A 59 -9.87 -10.99 4.59
CA SER A 59 -9.59 -11.57 3.28
C SER A 59 -10.06 -13.01 3.25
N SER A 60 -10.63 -13.42 2.14
CA SER A 60 -10.99 -14.80 1.88
C SER A 60 -10.39 -15.22 0.56
N ALA A 61 -9.74 -16.37 0.55
CA ALA A 61 -9.15 -16.94 -0.65
C ALA A 61 -9.61 -18.38 -0.80
N THR A 62 -9.84 -18.80 -2.04
CA THR A 62 -10.16 -20.19 -2.39
C THR A 62 -9.03 -20.71 -3.27
N TYR A 63 -8.44 -21.82 -2.87
CA TYR A 63 -7.40 -22.50 -3.61
C TYR A 63 -7.77 -23.99 -3.68
N LEU A 64 -7.77 -24.54 -4.89
CA LEU A 64 -8.37 -25.84 -5.15
C LEU A 64 -9.80 -25.88 -4.55
N ASP A 65 -10.16 -26.87 -3.77
CA ASP A 65 -11.47 -26.99 -3.14
C ASP A 65 -11.53 -26.42 -1.71
N ALA A 66 -10.45 -25.81 -1.23
CA ALA A 66 -10.35 -25.27 0.13
C ALA A 66 -10.53 -23.74 0.15
N SER A 67 -11.35 -23.25 1.07
CA SER A 67 -11.54 -21.81 1.32
C SER A 67 -10.99 -21.43 2.69
N THR A 68 -10.11 -20.44 2.70
CA THR A 68 -9.48 -19.95 3.94
C THR A 68 -9.80 -18.46 4.10
N SER A 69 -10.22 -18.08 5.32
CA SER A 69 -10.48 -16.69 5.68
C SER A 69 -9.51 -16.22 6.76
N THR A 70 -8.98 -15.02 6.59
CA THR A 70 -8.08 -14.39 7.55
C THR A 70 -8.58 -13.01 7.91
N SER A 71 -8.21 -12.53 9.09
CA SER A 71 -8.45 -11.15 9.50
C SER A 71 -7.17 -10.51 10.02
N SER A 72 -7.01 -9.23 9.73
CA SER A 72 -5.94 -8.41 10.28
C SER A 72 -6.51 -7.13 10.85
N SER A 73 -5.89 -6.61 11.89
CA SER A 73 -6.26 -5.32 12.47
C SER A 73 -5.02 -4.46 12.62
N ALA A 74 -5.19 -3.16 12.37
CA ALA A 74 -4.13 -2.19 12.52
C ALA A 74 -4.64 -0.98 13.31
N PHE A 75 -3.84 -0.52 14.28
CA PHE A 75 -4.07 0.72 14.98
C PHE A 75 -3.08 1.77 14.49
N GLY A 76 -3.54 2.99 14.30
CA GLY A 76 -2.71 4.07 13.80
C GLY A 76 -3.24 5.46 14.10
N LEU A 77 -2.54 6.44 13.57
CA LEU A 77 -2.93 7.84 13.59
C LEU A 77 -3.34 8.25 12.18
N ALA A 78 -4.63 8.46 11.97
CA ALA A 78 -5.14 8.88 10.66
C ALA A 78 -4.72 10.31 10.32
N ASN A 79 -4.85 11.21 11.31
CA ASN A 79 -4.54 12.63 11.14
C ASN A 79 -4.20 13.26 12.48
N ALA A 80 -3.25 14.20 12.48
CA ALA A 80 -2.97 15.09 13.59
C ALA A 80 -2.41 16.40 13.07
N GLY A 81 -2.68 17.51 13.79
CA GLY A 81 -2.06 18.77 13.43
C GLY A 81 -2.56 19.94 14.21
N VAL A 82 -2.03 21.09 13.83
CA VAL A 82 -2.31 22.39 14.44
C VAL A 82 -2.61 23.42 13.37
N VAL A 83 -3.57 24.27 13.67
CA VAL A 83 -3.95 25.43 12.87
C VAL A 83 -3.79 26.67 13.72
N LEU A 84 -3.03 27.63 13.23
CA LEU A 84 -2.79 28.92 13.86
C LEU A 84 -3.49 30.01 13.04
N ASN A 85 -4.55 30.54 13.57
CA ASN A 85 -5.34 31.57 12.91
C ASN A 85 -4.95 32.96 13.36
N SER A 86 -4.79 33.88 12.41
CA SER A 86 -4.59 35.30 12.61
C SER A 86 -5.74 36.06 11.93
N LYS A 87 -6.87 36.16 12.63
CA LYS A 87 -8.03 36.93 12.16
C LYS A 87 -7.79 38.41 12.38
N ARG A 88 -8.08 39.22 11.35
CA ARG A 88 -8.11 40.68 11.49
C ARG A 88 -9.32 41.10 12.32
N PRO A 89 -9.19 42.01 13.26
CA PRO A 89 -10.33 42.54 14.03
C PRO A 89 -11.44 43.12 13.13
N ASP A 90 -12.69 42.81 13.43
CA ASP A 90 -13.84 43.18 12.60
C ASP A 90 -14.05 44.70 12.52
N ASN A 91 -13.52 45.50 13.52
CA ASN A 91 -13.56 46.93 13.55
C ASN A 91 -12.54 47.63 12.63
N ILE A 92 -11.62 46.87 12.01
CA ILE A 92 -10.65 47.43 11.07
C ILE A 92 -11.16 47.22 9.64
N PRO A 93 -11.52 48.26 8.89
CA PRO A 93 -12.00 48.13 7.53
C PRO A 93 -10.91 47.62 6.58
N GLY A 94 -11.32 46.83 5.57
CA GLY A 94 -10.43 46.31 4.54
C GLY A 94 -10.90 44.99 4.01
N ALA A 95 -10.44 44.66 2.81
CA ALA A 95 -10.77 43.44 2.11
C ALA A 95 -10.14 42.19 2.75
N TRP A 96 -8.93 42.33 3.29
CA TRP A 96 -8.22 41.24 3.99
C TRP A 96 -8.87 40.98 5.35
N LYS A 97 -9.35 39.78 5.57
CA LYS A 97 -10.01 39.33 6.81
C LYS A 97 -9.13 38.50 7.72
N GLY A 98 -8.10 37.89 7.20
CA GLY A 98 -7.16 37.12 7.99
C GLY A 98 -6.46 36.01 7.20
N GLY A 99 -5.47 35.44 7.83
CA GLY A 99 -4.75 34.27 7.31
C GLY A 99 -4.58 33.19 8.35
N THR A 100 -4.41 31.99 7.91
CA THR A 100 -4.30 30.80 8.75
C THR A 100 -3.14 29.97 8.28
N PHE A 101 -2.25 29.66 9.21
CA PHE A 101 -1.14 28.73 8.99
C PHE A 101 -1.51 27.36 9.57
N GLY A 102 -1.18 26.31 8.87
CA GLY A 102 -1.45 24.94 9.30
C GLY A 102 -0.26 24.02 9.13
N PHE A 103 -0.11 23.12 10.08
CA PHE A 103 0.81 21.99 10.02
C PHE A 103 0.07 20.71 10.34
N SER A 104 0.24 19.67 9.51
CA SER A 104 -0.45 18.40 9.73
C SER A 104 0.40 17.19 9.37
N TYR A 105 0.11 16.12 10.07
CA TYR A 105 0.42 14.74 9.71
C TYR A 105 -0.85 14.08 9.20
N ASN A 106 -0.75 13.30 8.12
CA ASN A 106 -1.87 12.60 7.52
C ASN A 106 -1.43 11.24 6.98
N GLN A 107 -2.09 10.17 7.38
CA GLN A 107 -1.93 8.85 6.79
C GLN A 107 -2.86 8.71 5.59
N GLN A 108 -2.28 8.63 4.39
CA GLN A 108 -3.03 8.56 3.15
C GLN A 108 -3.44 7.15 2.80
N ASN A 109 -2.51 6.18 2.90
CA ASN A 109 -2.78 4.77 2.63
C ASN A 109 -2.29 3.90 3.78
N ASP A 110 -2.96 2.76 3.94
CA ASP A 110 -2.59 1.65 4.81
C ASP A 110 -2.51 0.38 3.95
N PHE A 111 -1.39 -0.30 4.00
CA PHE A 111 -1.14 -1.52 3.21
C PHE A 111 -1.29 -2.79 4.03
N ASN A 112 -1.69 -2.70 5.31
CA ASN A 112 -1.81 -3.87 6.18
C ASN A 112 -2.89 -4.80 5.66
N ASN A 113 -2.45 -5.96 5.16
CA ASN A 113 -3.32 -7.02 4.67
C ASN A 113 -2.66 -8.38 4.89
N LYS A 114 -3.47 -9.40 5.12
CA LYS A 114 -3.03 -10.79 5.21
C LYS A 114 -3.96 -11.66 4.38
N VAL A 115 -3.36 -12.49 3.53
CA VAL A 115 -4.07 -13.50 2.75
C VAL A 115 -3.40 -14.84 3.01
N ILE A 116 -4.19 -15.87 3.25
CA ILE A 116 -3.72 -17.27 3.34
C ILE A 116 -4.56 -18.07 2.38
N TYR A 117 -3.92 -18.84 1.53
CA TYR A 117 -4.58 -19.88 0.79
C TYR A 117 -3.80 -21.19 0.92
N GLN A 118 -4.54 -22.27 0.96
CA GLN A 118 -3.98 -23.61 1.15
C GLN A 118 -4.89 -24.66 0.53
N GLY A 119 -4.31 -25.77 0.17
CA GLY A 119 -5.04 -26.91 -0.38
C GLY A 119 -4.11 -28.08 -0.66
N THR A 120 -4.69 -29.27 -0.82
CA THR A 120 -3.96 -30.45 -1.22
C THR A 120 -3.96 -30.56 -2.74
N ASN A 121 -2.78 -30.58 -3.34
CA ASN A 121 -2.57 -30.70 -4.79
C ASN A 121 -2.14 -32.12 -5.14
N ILE A 122 -2.77 -32.66 -6.18
CA ILE A 122 -2.50 -34.01 -6.71
C ILE A 122 -2.07 -34.01 -8.19
N ASP A 123 -1.97 -32.84 -8.78
CA ASP A 123 -1.71 -32.66 -10.21
C ASP A 123 -0.31 -32.12 -10.50
N ASN A 124 0.18 -31.21 -9.65
CA ASN A 124 1.48 -30.56 -9.82
C ASN A 124 1.95 -29.94 -8.50
N ASP A 125 3.23 -29.58 -8.46
CA ASP A 125 3.84 -28.89 -7.33
C ASP A 125 4.81 -27.77 -7.80
N TYR A 126 5.47 -27.13 -6.85
CA TYR A 126 6.42 -26.06 -7.18
C TYR A 126 7.64 -26.57 -7.94
N LEU A 127 8.08 -27.81 -7.69
CA LEU A 127 9.24 -28.37 -8.39
C LEU A 127 8.93 -28.66 -9.85
N ASP A 128 7.69 -29.07 -10.21
CA ASP A 128 7.24 -29.16 -11.60
C ASP A 128 7.45 -27.84 -12.33
N PHE A 129 6.96 -26.75 -11.72
CA PHE A 129 7.11 -25.41 -12.30
C PHE A 129 8.58 -25.00 -12.45
N VAL A 130 9.42 -25.27 -11.43
CA VAL A 130 10.85 -24.94 -11.47
C VAL A 130 11.56 -25.70 -12.57
N LEU A 131 11.30 -27.01 -12.72
CA LEU A 131 11.96 -27.85 -13.73
C LEU A 131 11.49 -27.51 -15.14
N ASP A 132 10.20 -27.25 -15.33
CA ASP A 132 9.68 -26.78 -16.62
C ASP A 132 10.35 -25.48 -17.04
N PHE A 133 10.48 -24.53 -16.10
CA PHE A 133 11.19 -23.28 -16.35
C PHE A 133 12.68 -23.52 -16.62
N ALA A 134 13.38 -24.28 -15.78
CA ALA A 134 14.82 -24.54 -15.90
C ALA A 134 15.22 -25.23 -17.21
N ASN A 135 14.35 -26.14 -17.71
CA ASN A 135 14.56 -26.81 -18.98
C ASN A 135 14.04 -26.01 -20.19
N SER A 136 13.41 -24.88 -19.99
CA SER A 136 12.92 -24.01 -21.05
C SER A 136 14.02 -23.16 -21.68
N ASN A 137 13.78 -22.64 -22.90
CA ASN A 137 14.67 -21.67 -23.52
C ASN A 137 14.68 -20.29 -22.79
N GLU A 138 13.71 -20.02 -21.94
CA GLU A 138 13.60 -18.78 -21.18
C GLU A 138 14.61 -18.73 -20.02
N ALA A 139 14.90 -19.87 -19.38
CA ALA A 139 15.93 -19.98 -18.35
C ALA A 139 17.33 -19.59 -18.84
N GLN A 140 17.60 -19.80 -20.14
CA GLN A 140 18.90 -19.43 -20.75
C GLN A 140 19.08 -17.91 -20.92
N GLN A 141 18.03 -17.11 -20.70
CA GLN A 141 18.03 -15.66 -20.91
C GLN A 141 18.09 -14.79 -19.64
N GLY A 142 18.12 -15.40 -18.43
CA GLY A 142 18.61 -14.62 -17.29
C GLY A 142 17.78 -14.45 -16.04
N ASP A 143 16.90 -15.35 -15.65
CA ASP A 143 16.37 -15.31 -14.27
C ASP A 143 16.91 -16.49 -13.44
N TYR A 144 18.17 -16.34 -13.02
CA TYR A 144 18.92 -17.37 -12.29
C TYR A 144 18.30 -17.69 -10.91
N TYR A 145 17.51 -16.76 -10.33
CA TYR A 145 16.96 -16.97 -8.99
C TYR A 145 16.05 -18.22 -8.89
N LEU A 146 15.18 -18.43 -9.89
CA LEU A 146 14.28 -19.59 -9.92
C LEU A 146 14.99 -20.92 -10.13
N VAL A 147 16.18 -20.92 -10.71
CA VAL A 147 16.97 -22.11 -10.98
C VAL A 147 18.04 -22.31 -9.91
N ASP A 148 18.78 -21.26 -9.57
CA ASP A 148 19.92 -21.34 -8.65
C ASP A 148 19.48 -21.67 -7.22
N LEU A 149 18.38 -21.10 -6.72
CA LEU A 149 17.93 -21.35 -5.35
C LEU A 149 17.55 -22.81 -5.09
N PRO A 150 16.72 -23.48 -5.93
CA PRO A 150 16.46 -24.90 -5.81
C PRO A 150 17.71 -25.78 -5.96
N TYR A 151 18.64 -25.41 -6.83
CA TYR A 151 19.92 -26.12 -7.01
C TYR A 151 20.80 -26.00 -5.78
N GLU A 152 21.03 -24.83 -5.25
CA GLU A 152 21.84 -24.56 -4.04
C GLU A 152 21.24 -25.21 -2.78
N THR A 153 19.93 -25.49 -2.78
CA THR A 153 19.25 -26.17 -1.68
C THR A 153 19.07 -27.68 -1.92
N TYR A 154 19.67 -28.22 -2.98
CA TYR A 154 19.58 -29.64 -3.35
C TYR A 154 18.17 -30.14 -3.65
N LEU A 155 17.26 -29.25 -4.03
CA LEU A 155 15.92 -29.62 -4.51
C LEU A 155 15.95 -30.05 -5.97
N THR A 156 16.89 -29.53 -6.75
CA THR A 156 17.09 -29.87 -8.17
C THR A 156 18.55 -30.20 -8.46
N ASN A 157 18.77 -30.91 -9.56
CA ASN A 157 20.08 -31.30 -10.06
C ASN A 157 20.23 -30.87 -11.53
N ASP A 158 21.45 -30.68 -12.03
CA ASP A 158 21.77 -30.36 -13.42
C ASP A 158 22.04 -31.64 -14.27
N PHE A 159 21.59 -32.78 -13.80
CA PHE A 159 21.66 -34.07 -14.47
C PHE A 159 20.43 -34.93 -14.12
N SER A 160 20.07 -35.80 -15.01
CA SER A 160 19.07 -36.86 -14.76
C SER A 160 19.71 -38.25 -14.84
N VAL A 161 19.11 -39.21 -14.11
CA VAL A 161 19.53 -40.63 -14.13
C VAL A 161 18.35 -41.46 -14.56
N ASP A 162 18.53 -42.28 -15.64
CA ASP A 162 17.49 -43.13 -16.13
C ASP A 162 17.34 -44.45 -15.30
N ASN A 163 16.33 -45.25 -15.58
CA ASN A 163 16.07 -46.52 -14.89
C ASN A 163 17.18 -47.57 -15.05
N ASN A 164 18.12 -47.38 -15.98
CA ASN A 164 19.29 -48.26 -16.20
C ASN A 164 20.51 -47.76 -15.44
N GLY A 165 20.44 -46.56 -14.83
CA GLY A 165 21.54 -45.90 -14.14
C GLY A 165 22.42 -45.05 -15.07
N ASP A 166 22.00 -44.81 -16.32
CA ASP A 166 22.73 -43.94 -17.26
C ASP A 166 22.45 -42.49 -16.93
N THR A 167 23.53 -41.66 -16.82
CA THR A 167 23.44 -40.28 -16.46
C THR A 167 23.47 -39.38 -17.70
N THR A 168 22.48 -38.49 -17.81
CA THR A 168 22.43 -37.40 -18.80
C THR A 168 22.71 -36.06 -18.11
N TYR A 169 23.68 -35.30 -18.61
CA TYR A 169 24.07 -33.99 -18.06
C TYR A 169 23.39 -32.83 -18.83
N ASN A 170 23.34 -31.67 -18.21
CA ASN A 170 22.70 -30.45 -18.71
C ASN A 170 21.16 -30.59 -18.90
N VAL A 171 20.55 -31.38 -18.05
CA VAL A 171 19.10 -31.52 -17.93
C VAL A 171 18.75 -31.35 -16.47
N TRP A 172 17.91 -30.37 -16.17
CA TRP A 172 17.43 -30.15 -14.82
C TRP A 172 16.44 -31.22 -14.41
N ASP A 173 16.64 -31.82 -13.26
CA ASP A 173 15.83 -32.92 -12.73
C ASP A 173 15.77 -32.86 -11.20
N THR A 174 14.97 -33.70 -10.56
CA THR A 174 14.87 -33.85 -9.11
C THR A 174 14.72 -35.33 -8.72
N PHE A 175 15.17 -35.66 -7.50
CA PHE A 175 14.90 -36.96 -6.88
C PHE A 175 13.64 -36.97 -6.03
N VAL A 176 12.97 -35.83 -5.90
CA VAL A 176 11.73 -35.69 -5.14
C VAL A 176 10.57 -36.08 -6.05
N GLU A 177 9.68 -36.93 -5.56
CA GLU A 177 8.51 -37.36 -6.30
C GLU A 177 7.52 -36.17 -6.47
N PHE A 178 7.00 -35.99 -7.69
CA PHE A 178 6.01 -34.98 -8.00
C PHE A 178 4.65 -35.26 -7.36
N ALA A 179 3.84 -34.22 -7.24
CA ALA A 179 2.47 -34.37 -6.79
C ALA A 179 1.66 -35.27 -7.73
N SER A 180 0.93 -36.21 -7.14
CA SER A 180 0.03 -37.12 -7.85
C SER A 180 -1.07 -37.62 -6.91
N PRO A 181 -2.10 -38.30 -7.37
CA PRO A 181 -3.10 -38.93 -6.51
C PRO A 181 -2.53 -39.86 -5.42
N ASP A 182 -1.39 -40.51 -5.72
CA ASP A 182 -0.71 -41.44 -4.79
C ASP A 182 0.31 -40.68 -3.89
N THR A 183 0.77 -39.52 -4.32
CA THR A 183 1.78 -38.68 -3.66
C THR A 183 1.27 -37.24 -3.50
N PRO A 184 0.19 -37.00 -2.73
CA PRO A 184 -0.41 -35.67 -2.58
C PRO A 184 0.55 -34.73 -1.86
N VAL A 185 0.45 -33.43 -2.20
CA VAL A 185 1.23 -32.35 -1.60
C VAL A 185 0.30 -31.31 -0.99
N ASP A 186 0.46 -31.06 0.29
CA ASP A 186 -0.25 -29.97 0.97
C ASP A 186 0.51 -28.66 0.76
N GLN A 187 -0.12 -27.74 0.04
CA GLN A 187 0.43 -26.44 -0.31
C GLN A 187 -0.22 -25.34 0.51
N GLN A 188 0.59 -24.43 1.02
CA GLN A 188 0.12 -23.23 1.70
C GLN A 188 0.96 -22.02 1.28
N GLU A 189 0.30 -20.88 0.99
CA GLU A 189 0.97 -19.60 0.88
C GLU A 189 0.34 -18.58 1.82
N ILE A 190 1.20 -17.90 2.58
CA ILE A 190 0.87 -16.80 3.48
C ILE A 190 1.46 -15.53 2.86
N ILE A 191 0.62 -14.56 2.54
CA ILE A 191 1.01 -13.26 2.02
C ILE A 191 0.68 -12.21 3.07
N GLU A 192 1.69 -11.52 3.58
CA GLU A 192 1.55 -10.45 4.56
C GLU A 192 2.11 -9.14 3.99
N ALA A 193 1.20 -8.21 3.70
CA ALA A 193 1.55 -6.86 3.31
C ALA A 193 1.43 -5.92 4.50
N SER A 194 2.36 -4.98 4.64
CA SER A 194 2.35 -3.97 5.69
C SER A 194 2.97 -2.67 5.23
N GLY A 195 2.72 -1.59 5.96
CA GLY A 195 3.26 -0.28 5.67
C GLY A 195 2.19 0.77 5.40
N SER A 196 2.62 1.93 4.93
CA SER A 196 1.71 3.07 4.74
C SER A 196 2.34 4.17 3.89
N ILE A 197 1.49 5.03 3.32
CA ILE A 197 1.89 6.34 2.80
C ILE A 197 1.46 7.39 3.81
N LYS A 198 2.42 8.18 4.28
CA LYS A 198 2.25 9.27 5.25
C LYS A 198 2.64 10.59 4.62
N LYS A 199 1.87 11.65 4.89
CA LYS A 199 2.14 13.01 4.39
C LYS A 199 2.23 13.99 5.56
N TRP A 200 3.32 14.75 5.61
CA TRP A 200 3.47 15.93 6.44
C TRP A 200 3.19 17.15 5.58
N GLY A 201 2.33 18.03 6.03
CA GLY A 201 1.90 19.20 5.28
C GLY A 201 2.11 20.49 6.05
N ILE A 202 2.66 21.50 5.37
CA ILE A 202 2.73 22.89 5.83
C ILE A 202 1.90 23.71 4.86
N SER A 203 1.00 24.53 5.38
CA SER A 203 0.02 25.21 4.56
C SER A 203 -0.31 26.60 5.08
N TYR A 204 -0.68 27.47 4.14
CA TYR A 204 -1.22 28.78 4.44
C TYR A 204 -2.50 29.01 3.62
N GLY A 205 -3.52 29.58 4.27
CA GLY A 205 -4.77 29.99 3.62
C GLY A 205 -5.17 31.40 4.03
N GLY A 206 -5.68 32.15 3.06
CA GLY A 206 -6.11 33.55 3.25
C GLY A 206 -7.59 33.73 2.96
N ASN A 207 -8.16 34.75 3.61
CA ASN A 207 -9.56 35.16 3.47
C ASN A 207 -9.66 36.61 3.03
N VAL A 208 -10.36 36.83 1.91
CA VAL A 208 -10.64 38.17 1.36
C VAL A 208 -12.16 38.39 1.30
N ASN A 209 -12.66 39.34 2.03
CA ASN A 209 -14.08 39.75 2.09
C ASN A 209 -15.06 38.66 2.47
N ASP A 210 -14.61 37.52 3.07
CA ASP A 210 -15.45 36.36 3.37
C ASP A 210 -16.11 35.74 2.10
N ARG A 211 -15.55 36.04 0.93
CA ARG A 211 -16.04 35.61 -0.37
C ARG A 211 -15.00 34.94 -1.23
N PHE A 212 -13.75 35.33 -1.11
CA PHE A 212 -12.64 34.76 -1.85
C PHE A 212 -11.60 34.20 -0.89
N TYR A 213 -11.26 32.96 -1.05
CA TYR A 213 -10.27 32.23 -0.25
C TYR A 213 -9.24 31.62 -1.17
N PHE A 214 -8.01 31.69 -0.79
CA PHE A 214 -6.91 31.07 -1.50
C PHE A 214 -5.96 30.37 -0.53
N GLY A 215 -5.19 29.44 -1.02
CA GLY A 215 -4.21 28.76 -0.18
C GLY A 215 -3.20 27.97 -0.99
N PHE A 216 -2.10 27.68 -0.32
CA PHE A 216 -1.07 26.80 -0.82
C PHE A 216 -0.57 25.89 0.29
N SER A 217 -0.11 24.70 -0.09
CA SER A 217 0.47 23.71 0.81
C SER A 217 1.68 23.06 0.16
N LEU A 218 2.68 22.77 0.99
CA LEU A 218 3.79 21.88 0.65
C LEU A 218 3.65 20.60 1.45
N GLY A 219 3.77 19.45 0.78
CA GLY A 219 3.66 18.16 1.39
C GLY A 219 4.92 17.33 1.19
N VAL A 220 5.44 16.75 2.26
CA VAL A 220 6.50 15.76 2.24
C VAL A 220 5.85 14.39 2.52
N MET A 221 6.02 13.46 1.60
CA MET A 221 5.45 12.12 1.68
C MET A 221 6.54 11.11 2.02
N SER A 222 6.18 10.13 2.83
CA SER A 222 7.00 8.95 3.13
C SER A 222 6.20 7.72 2.79
N LEU A 223 6.74 6.91 1.87
CA LEU A 223 6.23 5.60 1.48
C LEU A 223 7.04 4.54 2.20
N ARG A 224 6.37 3.59 2.80
CA ARG A 224 6.93 2.30 3.21
C ARG A 224 5.95 1.21 2.83
N TYR A 225 6.46 0.19 2.16
CA TYR A 225 5.71 -1.00 1.78
C TYR A 225 6.59 -2.21 1.99
N LYS A 226 6.10 -3.18 2.71
CA LYS A 226 6.74 -4.46 2.96
C LYS A 226 5.76 -5.55 2.57
N ASN A 227 6.20 -6.48 1.75
CA ASN A 227 5.44 -7.66 1.37
C ASN A 227 6.29 -8.89 1.69
N GLU A 228 5.76 -9.77 2.50
CA GLU A 228 6.39 -11.04 2.87
C GLU A 228 5.47 -12.16 2.41
N LYS A 229 6.03 -13.09 1.68
CA LYS A 229 5.36 -14.30 1.25
C LYS A 229 6.10 -15.49 1.82
N THR A 230 5.35 -16.40 2.39
CA THR A 230 5.85 -17.68 2.86
C THR A 230 5.06 -18.76 2.17
N TYR A 231 5.69 -19.42 1.22
CA TYR A 231 5.15 -20.58 0.53
C TYR A 231 5.73 -21.84 1.15
N SER A 232 4.91 -22.83 1.45
CA SER A 232 5.34 -24.11 2.03
C SER A 232 4.61 -25.26 1.37
N GLU A 233 5.35 -26.34 1.17
CA GLU A 233 4.82 -27.65 0.77
C GLU A 233 5.17 -28.69 1.82
N VAL A 234 4.16 -29.49 2.18
CA VAL A 234 4.31 -30.67 3.04
C VAL A 234 3.92 -31.88 2.22
N ARG A 235 4.82 -32.85 2.15
CA ARG A 235 4.66 -34.04 1.33
C ARG A 235 4.17 -35.21 2.16
N TYR A 236 3.81 -36.31 1.48
CA TYR A 236 3.39 -37.53 2.14
C TYR A 236 4.55 -38.17 2.94
N PRO A 237 4.25 -38.98 4.00
CA PRO A 237 5.27 -39.43 4.97
C PRO A 237 6.41 -40.30 4.41
N GLU A 238 6.22 -40.96 3.28
CA GLU A 238 7.21 -41.83 2.63
C GLU A 238 8.09 -41.07 1.60
N SER A 239 7.83 -39.77 1.38
CA SER A 239 8.66 -38.98 0.47
C SER A 239 10.08 -38.83 0.99
N ILE A 240 11.04 -38.74 0.08
CA ILE A 240 12.44 -38.44 0.42
C ILE A 240 12.62 -37.04 1.03
N LEU A 241 11.69 -36.15 0.78
CA LEU A 241 11.63 -34.81 1.31
C LEU A 241 10.31 -34.60 2.07
N ASP A 242 10.37 -34.32 3.36
CA ASP A 242 9.18 -34.09 4.19
C ASP A 242 8.48 -32.77 3.85
N ASN A 243 9.24 -31.70 3.79
CA ASN A 243 8.72 -30.36 3.53
C ASN A 243 9.83 -29.38 3.14
N TYR A 244 9.43 -28.30 2.54
CA TYR A 244 10.27 -27.11 2.36
C TYR A 244 9.45 -25.83 2.44
N THR A 245 10.15 -24.72 2.65
CA THR A 245 9.53 -23.40 2.72
C THR A 245 10.35 -22.42 1.90
N LEU A 246 9.67 -21.70 1.00
CA LEU A 246 10.20 -20.58 0.24
C LEU A 246 9.76 -19.28 0.92
N TYR A 247 10.73 -18.45 1.26
CA TYR A 247 10.48 -17.14 1.86
C TYR A 247 10.89 -16.03 0.90
N GLU A 248 9.93 -15.20 0.53
CA GLU A 248 10.15 -14.02 -0.29
C GLU A 248 9.84 -12.76 0.50
N LYS A 249 10.72 -11.79 0.41
CA LYS A 249 10.55 -10.50 1.05
C LYS A 249 10.81 -9.36 0.08
N GLN A 250 9.88 -8.43 0.02
CA GLN A 250 10.02 -7.20 -0.74
C GLN A 250 9.83 -6.00 0.19
N ASP A 251 10.85 -5.16 0.27
CA ASP A 251 10.83 -3.90 1.00
C ASP A 251 10.96 -2.73 0.01
N ILE A 252 10.00 -1.83 0.02
CA ILE A 252 10.01 -0.62 -0.80
C ILE A 252 9.87 0.58 0.13
N SER A 253 10.77 1.53 0.01
CA SER A 253 10.68 2.81 0.72
C SER A 253 10.97 3.95 -0.24
N GLY A 254 10.35 5.08 0.02
CA GLY A 254 10.56 6.26 -0.80
C GLY A 254 10.13 7.53 -0.06
N THR A 255 10.70 8.63 -0.48
CA THR A 255 10.32 9.97 -0.01
C THR A 255 9.92 10.81 -1.21
N GLY A 256 8.83 11.55 -1.10
CA GLY A 256 8.34 12.38 -2.18
C GLY A 256 7.87 13.76 -1.69
N VAL A 257 7.81 14.70 -2.61
CA VAL A 257 7.35 16.07 -2.34
C VAL A 257 6.28 16.45 -3.35
N ASN A 258 5.25 17.15 -2.88
CA ASN A 258 4.26 17.76 -3.75
C ASN A 258 3.79 19.10 -3.23
N GLY A 259 3.22 19.91 -4.14
CA GLY A 259 2.54 21.17 -3.83
C GLY A 259 1.04 21.05 -4.05
N THR A 260 0.26 21.75 -3.24
CA THR A 260 -1.19 21.88 -3.44
C THR A 260 -1.57 23.35 -3.48
N PHE A 261 -2.36 23.74 -4.48
CA PHE A 261 -2.89 25.08 -4.62
C PHE A 261 -4.41 25.02 -4.60
N GLY A 262 -5.05 25.97 -3.95
CA GLY A 262 -6.48 25.96 -3.83
C GLY A 262 -7.11 27.34 -3.86
N ILE A 263 -8.33 27.37 -4.39
CA ILE A 263 -9.20 28.54 -4.41
C ILE A 263 -10.59 28.10 -3.99
N VAL A 264 -11.26 28.93 -3.18
CA VAL A 264 -12.68 28.81 -2.87
C VAL A 264 -13.33 30.16 -3.05
N VAL A 265 -14.46 30.18 -3.74
CA VAL A 265 -15.25 31.37 -3.99
C VAL A 265 -16.67 31.18 -3.46
N ARG A 266 -17.17 32.19 -2.77
CA ARG A 266 -18.55 32.24 -2.27
C ARG A 266 -19.31 33.39 -2.96
N PRO A 267 -19.88 33.15 -4.18
CA PRO A 267 -20.59 34.19 -4.92
C PRO A 267 -21.80 34.71 -4.18
N ILE A 268 -22.52 33.83 -3.52
CA ILE A 268 -23.66 34.12 -2.63
C ILE A 268 -23.55 33.29 -1.35
N ASN A 269 -24.22 33.67 -0.28
CA ASN A 269 -24.13 32.97 1.01
C ASN A 269 -24.52 31.51 1.00
N LYS A 270 -25.29 31.07 -0.02
CA LYS A 270 -25.78 29.69 -0.15
C LYS A 270 -24.94 28.81 -1.11
N LEU A 271 -23.97 29.40 -1.81
CA LEU A 271 -23.18 28.68 -2.81
C LEU A 271 -21.69 28.89 -2.56
N THR A 272 -20.99 27.80 -2.41
CA THR A 272 -19.53 27.79 -2.30
C THR A 272 -18.95 26.89 -3.40
N ILE A 273 -18.00 27.39 -4.17
CA ILE A 273 -17.34 26.70 -5.26
C ILE A 273 -15.86 26.59 -4.92
N GLY A 274 -15.31 25.40 -4.91
CA GLY A 274 -13.91 25.13 -4.61
C GLY A 274 -13.21 24.41 -5.75
N VAL A 275 -11.96 24.81 -5.99
CA VAL A 275 -11.04 24.13 -6.93
C VAL A 275 -9.69 23.97 -6.24
N SER A 276 -9.09 22.81 -6.39
CA SER A 276 -7.72 22.57 -5.96
C SER A 276 -6.92 21.82 -7.02
N TYR A 277 -5.63 22.09 -7.04
CA TYR A 277 -4.67 21.40 -7.90
C TYR A 277 -3.53 20.87 -7.04
N VAL A 278 -3.24 19.59 -7.19
CA VAL A 278 -2.11 18.92 -6.53
C VAL A 278 -1.10 18.57 -7.61
N THR A 279 0.15 18.95 -7.42
CA THR A 279 1.22 18.55 -8.34
C THR A 279 1.46 17.04 -8.23
N PRO A 280 1.94 16.39 -9.29
CA PRO A 280 2.44 15.02 -9.17
C PRO A 280 3.48 14.89 -8.05
N THR A 281 3.47 13.76 -7.35
CA THR A 281 4.49 13.42 -6.35
C THR A 281 5.58 12.60 -7.04
N SER A 282 6.81 13.08 -7.00
CA SER A 282 7.97 12.31 -7.42
C SER A 282 8.59 11.65 -6.20
N PHE A 283 8.69 10.33 -6.20
CA PHE A 283 9.36 9.55 -5.17
C PHE A 283 10.80 9.26 -5.56
N THR A 284 11.69 9.35 -4.60
CA THR A 284 13.10 8.97 -4.69
C THR A 284 13.44 7.97 -3.60
#